data_e4e0c42e15b8e7a93f0b8e5b3dae99d7
#
_entry.id   e4e0c42e15b8e7a93f0b8e5b3dae99d7
#
_cell.length_a   1.000
_cell.length_b   1.000
_cell.length_c   1.000
_cell.angle_alpha   90.00
_cell.angle_beta   90.00
_cell.angle_gamma   90.00
#
_symmetry.space_group_name_H-M   'P 1'
#
loop_
_entity.id
_entity.type
_entity.pdbx_description
1 polymer ?
#
loop_
_entity_poly.entity_id
_entity_poly.type
_entity_poly.pdbx_seq_one_letter_code
_entity_poly.pdbx_strand_id
1 'polypeptide(L)'
;VEEFNRAYLDALSRDIADKKVDLLQARIVDLHPADIAEILDRLDDEEVQYLWNLIETEERGDVLVELEEDVRVALLGNLSDREIAEEVLENIDSDDAADVVSELPEERVAEVIKQLDTEDREDLLSLLRYPEGSAGALMGTELIRVELDWTVSHAIREMRRQAEDVETVHSVYVVNASGQLLGRLSLKRLLLTATSTRSTIGDLFKEDDTRAVKVTEPDEKVVQLMKKYDLVALPVVDDHNRLLGRITIDDVVDLIEEEAEKDYQLASGLSDEVESDDSLWDMTRARLPWLLIGLFGGLAGAYVIGVFDIQRFPSMALFIPLIAAMGGNVGVQSAAIVVQGLAAGRNPRDERLLPRLLKEFSVALLNGAIC
;
A
#
# COMPACT_ATOMS: atom_id res chain seq x y z
N VAL A 1 -18.71 -4.53 -13.47
CA VAL A 1 -17.72 -3.48 -13.71
C VAL A 1 -18.20 -2.68 -14.90
N GLU A 2 -18.68 -1.46 -14.71
CA GLU A 2 -18.95 -0.54 -15.80
C GLU A 2 -17.60 -0.06 -16.34
N GLU A 3 -17.28 -0.33 -17.61
CA GLU A 3 -16.09 0.21 -18.25
C GLU A 3 -16.32 1.72 -18.49
N PHE A 4 -15.63 2.58 -17.75
CA PHE A 4 -15.61 4.03 -17.95
C PHE A 4 -14.78 4.38 -19.19
N ASN A 5 -15.33 4.08 -20.35
CA ASN A 5 -14.67 4.32 -21.62
C ASN A 5 -14.65 5.82 -21.97
N ARG A 6 -13.78 6.18 -22.93
CA ARG A 6 -13.59 7.57 -23.34
C ARG A 6 -14.92 8.27 -23.75
N ALA A 7 -15.87 7.53 -24.34
CA ALA A 7 -17.15 8.12 -24.72
C ALA A 7 -18.02 8.48 -23.51
N TYR A 8 -17.91 7.71 -22.41
CA TYR A 8 -18.57 8.00 -21.14
C TYR A 8 -17.94 9.26 -20.51
N LEU A 9 -16.60 9.32 -20.41
CA LEU A 9 -15.89 10.49 -19.87
C LEU A 9 -16.17 11.74 -20.70
N ASP A 10 -16.11 11.70 -22.03
CA ASP A 10 -16.46 12.82 -22.90
C ASP A 10 -17.92 13.30 -22.73
N ALA A 11 -18.81 12.41 -22.34
CA ALA A 11 -20.20 12.78 -22.02
C ALA A 11 -20.31 13.41 -20.63
N LEU A 12 -19.58 12.89 -19.65
CA LEU A 12 -19.52 13.42 -18.28
C LEU A 12 -18.93 14.83 -18.26
N SER A 13 -17.78 15.05 -18.92
CA SER A 13 -17.14 16.37 -19.05
C SER A 13 -18.10 17.41 -19.69
N ARG A 14 -18.89 17.00 -20.69
CA ARG A 14 -19.93 17.88 -21.26
C ARG A 14 -21.03 18.20 -20.27
N ASP A 15 -21.47 17.21 -19.48
CA ASP A 15 -22.51 17.43 -18.47
C ASP A 15 -22.00 18.31 -17.32
N ILE A 16 -20.70 18.18 -16.96
CA ILE A 16 -20.00 19.08 -16.02
C ILE A 16 -19.96 20.51 -16.59
N ALA A 17 -19.49 20.68 -17.83
CA ALA A 17 -19.41 21.99 -18.49
C ALA A 17 -20.79 22.67 -18.60
N ASP A 18 -21.85 21.87 -18.85
CA ASP A 18 -23.24 22.33 -18.90
C ASP A 18 -23.86 22.52 -17.49
N LYS A 19 -23.14 22.18 -16.41
CA LYS A 19 -23.56 22.24 -14.99
C LYS A 19 -24.90 21.54 -14.71
N LYS A 20 -25.05 20.35 -15.24
CA LYS A 20 -26.27 19.50 -15.10
C LYS A 20 -26.25 18.74 -13.76
N VAL A 21 -26.35 19.45 -12.64
CA VAL A 21 -26.20 18.90 -11.27
C VAL A 21 -27.05 17.63 -11.06
N ASP A 22 -28.35 17.69 -11.32
CA ASP A 22 -29.26 16.57 -11.07
C ASP A 22 -28.88 15.30 -11.86
N LEU A 23 -28.34 15.47 -13.09
CA LEU A 23 -27.91 14.35 -13.93
C LEU A 23 -26.58 13.78 -13.46
N LEU A 24 -25.66 14.62 -13.04
CA LEU A 24 -24.36 14.22 -12.49
C LEU A 24 -24.53 13.46 -11.17
N GLN A 25 -25.31 14.00 -10.25
CA GLN A 25 -25.64 13.31 -8.99
C GLN A 25 -26.31 11.96 -9.24
N ALA A 26 -27.26 11.88 -10.17
CA ALA A 26 -27.91 10.61 -10.52
C ALA A 26 -26.95 9.59 -11.16
N ARG A 27 -25.80 10.03 -11.68
CA ARG A 27 -24.79 9.12 -12.23
C ARG A 27 -23.83 8.57 -11.18
N ILE A 28 -23.53 9.34 -10.14
CA ILE A 28 -22.53 8.98 -9.13
C ILE A 28 -23.14 8.36 -7.88
N VAL A 29 -24.39 8.65 -7.54
CA VAL A 29 -25.05 8.25 -6.27
C VAL A 29 -25.14 6.74 -6.04
N ASP A 30 -25.15 5.94 -7.08
CA ASP A 30 -25.23 4.48 -6.99
C ASP A 30 -23.87 3.80 -7.33
N LEU A 31 -22.81 4.58 -7.55
CA LEU A 31 -21.48 4.04 -7.84
C LEU A 31 -20.73 3.71 -6.54
N HIS A 32 -19.85 2.73 -6.60
CA HIS A 32 -18.92 2.44 -5.52
C HIS A 32 -17.87 3.56 -5.41
N PRO A 33 -17.34 3.90 -4.21
CA PRO A 33 -16.25 4.87 -4.07
C PRO A 33 -15.09 4.66 -5.04
N ALA A 34 -14.59 3.43 -5.19
CA ALA A 34 -13.55 3.08 -6.15
C ALA A 34 -13.92 3.38 -7.62
N ASP A 35 -15.20 3.20 -8.02
CA ASP A 35 -15.66 3.55 -9.37
C ASP A 35 -15.70 5.07 -9.56
N ILE A 36 -16.01 5.83 -8.51
CA ILE A 36 -15.99 7.30 -8.53
C ILE A 36 -14.55 7.79 -8.64
N ALA A 37 -13.63 7.21 -7.87
CA ALA A 37 -12.21 7.52 -7.93
C ALA A 37 -11.65 7.27 -9.34
N GLU A 38 -11.91 6.10 -9.97
CA GLU A 38 -11.49 5.79 -11.34
C GLU A 38 -11.99 6.84 -12.36
N ILE A 39 -13.15 7.44 -12.12
CA ILE A 39 -13.67 8.53 -12.95
C ILE A 39 -12.86 9.81 -12.70
N LEU A 40 -12.63 10.17 -11.43
CA LEU A 40 -11.92 11.38 -11.04
C LEU A 40 -10.48 11.40 -11.54
N ASP A 41 -9.76 10.29 -11.46
CA ASP A 41 -8.38 10.13 -11.92
C ASP A 41 -8.20 10.37 -13.43
N ARG A 42 -9.30 10.39 -14.19
CA ARG A 42 -9.30 10.63 -15.65
C ARG A 42 -9.86 11.98 -16.06
N LEU A 43 -10.22 12.82 -15.12
CA LEU A 43 -10.75 14.17 -15.33
C LEU A 43 -9.66 15.22 -15.12
N ASP A 44 -9.89 16.44 -15.60
CA ASP A 44 -9.01 17.55 -15.28
C ASP A 44 -9.33 18.16 -13.89
N ASP A 45 -8.38 18.91 -13.30
CA ASP A 45 -8.48 19.45 -11.93
C ASP A 45 -9.78 20.26 -11.69
N GLU A 46 -10.27 21.01 -12.70
CA GLU A 46 -11.49 21.81 -12.56
C GLU A 46 -12.74 20.90 -12.54
N GLU A 47 -12.73 19.82 -13.32
CA GLU A 47 -13.80 18.83 -13.39
C GLU A 47 -13.80 17.97 -12.12
N VAL A 48 -12.64 17.55 -11.62
CA VAL A 48 -12.47 16.84 -10.34
C VAL A 48 -13.09 17.65 -9.21
N GLN A 49 -12.69 18.91 -9.07
CA GLN A 49 -13.18 19.77 -7.99
C GLN A 49 -14.69 20.03 -8.10
N TYR A 50 -15.23 20.12 -9.32
CA TYR A 50 -16.65 20.29 -9.52
C TYR A 50 -17.42 19.02 -9.12
N LEU A 51 -16.95 17.84 -9.53
CA LEU A 51 -17.61 16.57 -9.25
C LEU A 51 -17.50 16.21 -7.77
N TRP A 52 -16.33 16.43 -7.14
CA TRP A 52 -16.10 16.29 -5.70
C TRP A 52 -17.18 16.97 -4.84
N ASN A 53 -17.52 18.19 -5.18
CA ASN A 53 -18.57 18.94 -4.46
C ASN A 53 -19.99 18.35 -4.62
N LEU A 54 -20.19 17.41 -5.53
CA LEU A 54 -21.47 16.72 -5.74
C LEU A 54 -21.54 15.36 -5.03
N ILE A 55 -20.41 14.82 -4.56
CA ILE A 55 -20.33 13.59 -3.77
C ILE A 55 -20.91 13.85 -2.37
N GLU A 56 -21.66 12.89 -1.83
CA GLU A 56 -22.18 12.97 -0.47
C GLU A 56 -21.02 13.00 0.54
N THR A 57 -21.17 13.81 1.60
CA THR A 57 -20.07 14.08 2.55
C THR A 57 -19.55 12.81 3.20
N GLU A 58 -20.46 11.87 3.50
CA GLU A 58 -20.17 10.58 4.13
C GLU A 58 -19.37 9.64 3.22
N GLU A 59 -19.38 9.84 1.89
CA GLU A 59 -18.65 9.00 0.92
C GLU A 59 -17.32 9.63 0.48
N ARG A 60 -17.08 10.89 0.82
CA ARG A 60 -15.89 11.63 0.36
C ARG A 60 -14.59 11.02 0.86
N GLY A 61 -14.60 10.55 2.09
CA GLY A 61 -13.46 9.88 2.68
C GLY A 61 -13.04 8.66 1.88
N ASP A 62 -13.99 7.74 1.68
CA ASP A 62 -13.76 6.49 0.94
C ASP A 62 -13.32 6.74 -0.52
N VAL A 63 -13.92 7.76 -1.19
CA VAL A 63 -13.50 8.13 -2.55
C VAL A 63 -12.08 8.69 -2.56
N LEU A 64 -11.69 9.48 -1.54
CA LEU A 64 -10.37 10.10 -1.49
C LEU A 64 -9.26 9.06 -1.32
N VAL A 65 -9.49 8.03 -0.50
CA VAL A 65 -8.53 6.95 -0.26
C VAL A 65 -8.24 6.16 -1.55
N GLU A 66 -9.27 5.95 -2.37
CA GLU A 66 -9.17 5.20 -3.63
C GLU A 66 -8.58 6.01 -4.81
N LEU A 67 -8.31 7.33 -4.64
CA LEU A 67 -7.71 8.16 -5.71
C LEU A 67 -6.23 7.88 -5.89
N GLU A 68 -5.73 8.03 -7.14
CA GLU A 68 -4.29 8.09 -7.41
C GLU A 68 -3.64 9.27 -6.65
N GLU A 69 -2.38 9.09 -6.21
CA GLU A 69 -1.70 10.01 -5.28
C GLU A 69 -1.67 11.46 -5.80
N ASP A 70 -1.41 11.67 -7.09
CA ASP A 70 -1.31 13.00 -7.71
C ASP A 70 -2.65 13.74 -7.68
N VAL A 71 -3.78 13.06 -7.97
CA VAL A 71 -5.14 13.61 -7.92
C VAL A 71 -5.54 13.88 -6.47
N ARG A 72 -5.23 12.94 -5.56
CA ARG A 72 -5.49 13.05 -4.12
C ARG A 72 -4.78 14.26 -3.50
N VAL A 73 -3.47 14.40 -3.74
CA VAL A 73 -2.66 15.54 -3.25
C VAL A 73 -3.16 16.87 -3.82
N ALA A 74 -3.49 16.92 -5.13
CA ALA A 74 -4.06 18.13 -5.75
C ALA A 74 -5.41 18.52 -5.13
N LEU A 75 -6.26 17.54 -4.86
CA LEU A 75 -7.56 17.74 -4.23
C LEU A 75 -7.41 18.21 -2.78
N LEU A 76 -6.57 17.55 -1.97
CA LEU A 76 -6.26 17.96 -0.60
C LEU A 76 -5.69 19.38 -0.52
N GLY A 77 -4.92 19.79 -1.52
CA GLY A 77 -4.40 21.14 -1.64
C GLY A 77 -5.50 22.21 -1.78
N ASN A 78 -6.65 21.84 -2.30
CA ASN A 78 -7.79 22.74 -2.52
C ASN A 78 -8.81 22.75 -1.37
N LEU A 79 -8.79 21.73 -0.50
CA LEU A 79 -9.67 21.62 0.66
C LEU A 79 -9.13 22.45 1.83
N SER A 80 -10.03 22.99 2.66
CA SER A 80 -9.66 23.63 3.93
C SER A 80 -9.31 22.56 4.98
N ASP A 81 -8.53 22.94 6.00
CA ASP A 81 -8.16 22.04 7.10
C ASP A 81 -9.38 21.47 7.84
N ARG A 82 -10.48 22.21 7.83
CA ARG A 82 -11.74 21.77 8.41
C ARG A 82 -12.47 20.74 7.54
N GLU A 83 -12.50 20.95 6.22
CA GLU A 83 -13.10 19.98 5.29
C GLU A 83 -12.32 18.67 5.32
N ILE A 84 -10.98 18.72 5.37
CA ILE A 84 -10.17 17.51 5.51
C ILE A 84 -10.52 16.79 6.82
N ALA A 85 -10.62 17.48 7.95
CA ALA A 85 -10.92 16.84 9.22
C ALA A 85 -12.35 16.25 9.24
N GLU A 86 -13.39 17.10 9.02
CA GLU A 86 -14.80 16.74 9.26
C GLU A 86 -15.43 15.94 8.10
N GLU A 87 -14.94 16.11 6.86
CA GLU A 87 -15.56 15.48 5.69
C GLU A 87 -14.76 14.27 5.13
N VAL A 88 -13.47 14.16 5.52
CA VAL A 88 -12.60 13.09 5.09
C VAL A 88 -12.20 12.23 6.29
N LEU A 89 -11.35 12.74 7.18
CA LEU A 89 -10.69 11.93 8.22
C LEU A 89 -11.65 11.33 9.25
N GLU A 90 -12.78 11.99 9.56
CA GLU A 90 -13.81 11.43 10.47
C GLU A 90 -14.70 10.36 9.80
N ASN A 91 -14.51 10.09 8.49
CA ASN A 91 -15.33 9.14 7.73
C ASN A 91 -14.51 7.97 7.14
N ILE A 92 -13.24 7.81 7.49
CA ILE A 92 -12.36 6.72 7.04
C ILE A 92 -11.71 6.00 8.23
N ASP A 93 -11.18 4.82 8.00
CA ASP A 93 -10.45 4.05 9.02
C ASP A 93 -9.16 4.83 9.44
N SER A 94 -8.66 4.58 10.63
CA SER A 94 -7.59 5.40 11.23
C SER A 94 -6.22 5.24 10.57
N ASP A 95 -5.94 4.10 9.93
CA ASP A 95 -4.77 3.86 9.10
C ASP A 95 -4.80 4.73 7.84
N ASP A 96 -5.91 4.72 7.09
CA ASP A 96 -6.13 5.61 5.95
C ASP A 96 -6.03 7.08 6.34
N ALA A 97 -6.60 7.43 7.50
CA ALA A 97 -6.48 8.79 8.04
C ALA A 97 -5.02 9.18 8.33
N ALA A 98 -4.19 8.24 8.80
CA ALA A 98 -2.78 8.48 9.03
C ALA A 98 -2.01 8.67 7.71
N ASP A 99 -2.34 7.91 6.67
CA ASP A 99 -1.75 8.02 5.35
C ASP A 99 -2.11 9.36 4.69
N VAL A 100 -3.39 9.73 4.66
CA VAL A 100 -3.84 11.04 4.16
C VAL A 100 -3.16 12.21 4.87
N VAL A 101 -2.98 12.12 6.20
CA VAL A 101 -2.31 13.17 6.97
C VAL A 101 -0.81 13.23 6.68
N SER A 102 -0.17 12.10 6.38
CA SER A 102 1.26 12.06 6.03
C SER A 102 1.57 12.71 4.67
N GLU A 103 0.59 12.80 3.77
CA GLU A 103 0.69 13.52 2.49
C GLU A 103 0.55 15.05 2.64
N LEU A 104 0.03 15.54 3.76
CA LEU A 104 -0.17 16.97 3.97
C LEU A 104 1.15 17.68 4.27
N PRO A 105 1.30 18.96 3.83
CA PRO A 105 2.40 19.81 4.27
C PRO A 105 2.46 19.93 5.80
N GLU A 106 3.69 19.86 6.39
CA GLU A 106 3.89 19.88 7.84
C GLU A 106 3.14 21.04 8.57
N GLU A 107 3.00 22.19 7.88
CA GLU A 107 2.29 23.35 8.43
C GLU A 107 0.78 23.10 8.61
N ARG A 108 0.18 22.24 7.78
CA ARG A 108 -1.25 21.91 7.81
C ARG A 108 -1.61 20.79 8.78
N VAL A 109 -0.73 19.79 8.93
CA VAL A 109 -0.94 18.61 9.78
C VAL A 109 -1.46 18.98 11.18
N ALA A 110 -0.76 19.93 11.85
CA ALA A 110 -1.13 20.33 13.20
C ALA A 110 -2.50 21.07 13.28
N GLU A 111 -2.88 21.78 12.22
CA GLU A 111 -4.16 22.50 12.19
C GLU A 111 -5.33 21.54 11.87
N VAL A 112 -5.14 20.59 10.96
CA VAL A 112 -6.11 19.53 10.64
C VAL A 112 -6.39 18.66 11.89
N ILE A 113 -5.34 18.14 12.54
CA ILE A 113 -5.48 17.31 13.75
C ILE A 113 -6.23 18.03 14.89
N LYS A 114 -6.14 19.34 14.98
CA LYS A 114 -6.90 20.11 15.99
C LYS A 114 -8.40 20.18 15.71
N GLN A 115 -8.82 20.02 14.46
CA GLN A 115 -10.25 20.06 14.09
C GLN A 115 -10.95 18.73 14.40
N LEU A 116 -10.21 17.61 14.40
CA LEU A 116 -10.75 16.29 14.75
C LEU A 116 -11.31 16.24 16.17
N ASP A 117 -12.26 15.38 16.40
CA ASP A 117 -12.75 15.08 17.73
C ASP A 117 -11.65 14.48 18.63
N THR A 118 -11.96 14.14 19.87
CA THR A 118 -10.93 13.73 20.83
C THR A 118 -10.48 12.29 20.60
N GLU A 119 -11.40 11.41 20.18
CA GLU A 119 -11.16 9.97 19.99
C GLU A 119 -10.31 9.76 18.74
N ASP A 120 -10.74 10.26 17.58
CA ASP A 120 -10.02 10.16 16.31
C ASP A 120 -8.64 10.82 16.38
N ARG A 121 -8.54 11.97 17.08
CA ARG A 121 -7.25 12.63 17.30
C ARG A 121 -6.26 11.79 18.11
N GLU A 122 -6.72 11.11 19.18
CA GLU A 122 -5.86 10.27 20.02
C GLU A 122 -5.38 9.05 19.23
N ASP A 123 -6.25 8.44 18.43
CA ASP A 123 -5.94 7.28 17.61
C ASP A 123 -4.96 7.67 16.50
N LEU A 124 -5.25 8.69 15.72
CA LEU A 124 -4.35 9.20 14.68
C LEU A 124 -2.97 9.57 15.22
N LEU A 125 -2.90 10.33 16.33
CA LEU A 125 -1.62 10.67 16.96
C LEU A 125 -0.87 9.44 17.50
N SER A 126 -1.55 8.36 17.79
CA SER A 126 -0.91 7.10 18.20
C SER A 126 -0.27 6.39 17.01
N LEU A 127 -0.93 6.41 15.85
CA LEU A 127 -0.46 5.79 14.61
C LEU A 127 0.73 6.53 14.01
N LEU A 128 0.67 7.83 13.90
CA LEU A 128 1.75 8.69 13.38
C LEU A 128 3.08 8.59 14.15
N ARG A 129 3.13 7.87 15.29
CA ARG A 129 4.38 7.61 16.04
C ARG A 129 5.13 6.39 15.54
N TYR A 130 4.48 5.51 14.82
CA TYR A 130 5.13 4.31 14.32
C TYR A 130 5.93 4.65 13.05
N PRO A 131 7.09 4.05 12.89
CA PRO A 131 7.88 4.26 11.68
C PRO A 131 7.19 3.62 10.47
N GLU A 132 7.27 4.28 9.32
CA GLU A 132 6.89 3.71 8.05
C GLU A 132 7.51 2.32 7.85
N GLY A 133 6.83 1.42 7.12
CA GLY A 133 7.28 0.05 6.91
C GLY A 133 7.19 -0.83 8.16
N SER A 134 6.38 -0.47 9.15
CA SER A 134 6.11 -1.29 10.34
C SER A 134 4.64 -1.70 10.42
N ALA A 135 4.37 -2.82 11.06
CA ALA A 135 2.99 -3.26 11.34
C ALA A 135 2.16 -2.23 12.11
N GLY A 136 2.82 -1.30 12.81
CA GLY A 136 2.15 -0.22 13.53
C GLY A 136 1.70 0.92 12.63
N ALA A 137 2.38 1.14 11.50
CA ALA A 137 1.96 2.11 10.50
C ALA A 137 0.79 1.61 9.63
N LEU A 138 0.74 0.29 9.40
CA LEU A 138 -0.32 -0.36 8.61
C LEU A 138 -1.58 -0.71 9.41
N MET A 139 -1.65 -0.46 10.71
CA MET A 139 -2.76 -0.94 11.51
C MET A 139 -3.85 0.10 11.68
N GLY A 140 -5.11 -0.30 11.45
CA GLY A 140 -6.28 0.40 11.94
C GLY A 140 -6.59 0.10 13.40
N THR A 141 -7.17 1.07 14.11
CA THR A 141 -7.58 0.94 15.51
C THR A 141 -9.02 0.41 15.66
N GLU A 142 -9.80 0.44 14.59
CA GLU A 142 -11.18 0.00 14.49
C GLU A 142 -11.26 -1.52 14.56
N LEU A 143 -11.58 -2.05 15.72
CA LEU A 143 -11.70 -3.49 15.96
C LEU A 143 -12.76 -3.83 16.98
N ILE A 144 -13.28 -5.04 16.88
CA ILE A 144 -14.23 -5.56 17.88
C ILE A 144 -13.50 -6.44 18.88
N ARG A 145 -13.51 -6.03 20.15
CA ARG A 145 -12.94 -6.77 21.27
C ARG A 145 -14.00 -7.08 22.34
N VAL A 146 -13.85 -8.25 22.94
CA VAL A 146 -14.68 -8.70 24.06
C VAL A 146 -13.79 -9.28 25.16
N GLU A 147 -14.21 -9.12 26.42
CA GLU A 147 -13.47 -9.71 27.52
C GLU A 147 -13.96 -11.14 27.81
N LEU A 148 -13.03 -11.97 28.24
CA LEU A 148 -13.28 -13.39 28.51
C LEU A 148 -14.41 -13.61 29.52
N ASP A 149 -14.51 -12.73 30.52
CA ASP A 149 -15.47 -12.83 31.63
C ASP A 149 -16.85 -12.26 31.31
N TRP A 150 -17.01 -11.60 30.17
CA TRP A 150 -18.28 -11.01 29.78
C TRP A 150 -19.32 -12.09 29.48
N THR A 151 -20.59 -11.82 29.86
CA THR A 151 -21.68 -12.64 29.36
C THR A 151 -21.92 -12.39 27.87
N VAL A 152 -22.46 -13.38 27.18
CA VAL A 152 -22.80 -13.26 25.74
C VAL A 152 -23.73 -12.06 25.50
N SER A 153 -24.69 -11.81 26.37
CA SER A 153 -25.60 -10.64 26.26
C SER A 153 -24.86 -9.31 26.40
N HIS A 154 -23.85 -9.25 27.27
CA HIS A 154 -23.04 -8.05 27.45
C HIS A 154 -22.13 -7.85 26.21
N ALA A 155 -21.44 -8.91 25.82
CA ALA A 155 -20.57 -8.88 24.64
C ALA A 155 -21.30 -8.41 23.37
N ILE A 156 -22.49 -8.95 23.06
CA ILE A 156 -23.30 -8.54 21.91
C ILE A 156 -23.67 -7.04 21.97
N ARG A 157 -23.93 -6.51 23.17
CA ARG A 157 -24.26 -5.10 23.33
C ARG A 157 -23.05 -4.20 23.06
N GLU A 158 -21.90 -4.56 23.61
CA GLU A 158 -20.64 -3.83 23.39
C GLU A 158 -20.16 -3.94 21.94
N MET A 159 -20.29 -5.12 21.33
CA MET A 159 -19.99 -5.29 19.90
C MET A 159 -20.84 -4.39 19.02
N ARG A 160 -22.14 -4.20 19.34
CA ARG A 160 -22.99 -3.28 18.56
C ARG A 160 -22.55 -1.83 18.69
N ARG A 161 -22.04 -1.44 19.85
CA ARG A 161 -21.49 -0.09 20.07
C ARG A 161 -20.19 0.10 19.30
N GLN A 162 -19.27 -0.87 19.37
CA GLN A 162 -18.00 -0.83 18.66
C GLN A 162 -18.17 -0.98 17.13
N ALA A 163 -19.26 -1.57 16.67
CA ALA A 163 -19.55 -1.75 15.25
C ALA A 163 -20.14 -0.49 14.59
N GLU A 164 -20.35 0.59 15.34
CA GLU A 164 -20.67 1.92 14.76
C GLU A 164 -19.45 2.50 14.06
N ASP A 165 -18.24 2.15 14.55
CA ASP A 165 -16.95 2.65 14.06
C ASP A 165 -16.20 1.58 13.22
N VAL A 166 -16.82 0.45 12.87
CA VAL A 166 -16.19 -0.67 12.14
C VAL A 166 -17.01 -1.04 10.92
N GLU A 167 -16.55 -0.74 9.74
CA GLU A 167 -17.24 -1.05 8.49
C GLU A 167 -17.46 -2.56 8.33
N THR A 168 -16.39 -3.36 8.40
CA THR A 168 -16.44 -4.80 8.23
C THR A 168 -15.91 -5.58 9.44
N VAL A 169 -16.77 -6.43 10.02
CA VAL A 169 -16.40 -7.28 11.18
C VAL A 169 -15.76 -8.58 10.72
N HIS A 170 -14.47 -8.60 10.51
CA HIS A 170 -13.72 -9.81 10.14
C HIS A 170 -13.56 -10.79 11.30
N SER A 171 -13.30 -10.29 12.51
CA SER A 171 -13.03 -11.10 13.69
C SER A 171 -13.44 -10.38 14.96
N VAL A 172 -13.85 -11.15 15.98
CA VAL A 172 -14.03 -10.66 17.34
C VAL A 172 -12.81 -11.10 18.16
N TYR A 173 -12.07 -10.15 18.69
CA TYR A 173 -10.88 -10.44 19.50
C TYR A 173 -11.25 -10.65 20.96
N VAL A 174 -10.71 -11.70 21.57
CA VAL A 174 -10.91 -11.99 23.00
C VAL A 174 -9.70 -11.53 23.77
N VAL A 175 -9.92 -10.64 24.72
CA VAL A 175 -8.89 -10.10 25.60
C VAL A 175 -9.16 -10.44 27.07
N ASN A 176 -8.13 -10.35 27.90
CA ASN A 176 -8.30 -10.38 29.35
C ASN A 176 -8.54 -8.96 29.90
N ALA A 177 -8.78 -8.84 31.21
CA ALA A 177 -9.01 -7.57 31.90
C ALA A 177 -7.83 -6.56 31.83
N SER A 178 -6.64 -7.01 31.42
CA SER A 178 -5.47 -6.14 31.15
C SER A 178 -5.30 -5.77 29.67
N GLY A 179 -6.26 -6.13 28.79
CA GLY A 179 -6.24 -5.85 27.37
C GLY A 179 -5.34 -6.79 26.56
N GLN A 180 -4.77 -7.84 27.17
CA GLN A 180 -3.91 -8.78 26.44
C GLN A 180 -4.74 -9.70 25.56
N LEU A 181 -4.29 -9.89 24.31
CA LEU A 181 -4.92 -10.77 23.34
C LEU A 181 -4.82 -12.22 23.79
N LEU A 182 -5.97 -12.89 23.91
CA LEU A 182 -6.08 -14.32 24.20
C LEU A 182 -6.37 -15.14 22.94
N GLY A 183 -7.05 -14.54 21.97
CA GLY A 183 -7.37 -15.20 20.71
C GLY A 183 -8.52 -14.54 19.97
N ARG A 184 -9.09 -15.27 19.01
CA ARG A 184 -10.23 -14.83 18.19
C ARG A 184 -11.47 -15.67 18.46
N LEU A 185 -12.64 -15.04 18.47
CA LEU A 185 -13.93 -15.69 18.53
C LEU A 185 -14.69 -15.49 17.22
N SER A 186 -15.06 -16.57 16.55
CA SER A 186 -15.87 -16.49 15.34
C SER A 186 -17.29 -16.00 15.67
N LEU A 187 -17.80 -15.03 14.89
CA LEU A 187 -19.20 -14.59 14.95
C LEU A 187 -20.18 -15.76 14.85
N LYS A 188 -19.89 -16.75 13.99
CA LYS A 188 -20.68 -17.98 13.87
C LYS A 188 -20.77 -18.71 15.20
N ARG A 189 -19.68 -18.80 15.96
CA ARG A 189 -19.69 -19.46 17.28
C ARG A 189 -20.47 -18.66 18.30
N LEU A 190 -20.28 -17.35 18.33
CA LEU A 190 -20.99 -16.44 19.21
C LEU A 190 -22.52 -16.50 18.98
N LEU A 191 -22.95 -16.43 17.72
CA LEU A 191 -24.37 -16.33 17.36
C LEU A 191 -25.09 -17.68 17.30
N LEU A 192 -24.43 -18.77 16.91
CA LEU A 192 -25.06 -20.06 16.64
C LEU A 192 -24.78 -21.13 17.70
N THR A 193 -23.75 -20.97 18.54
CA THR A 193 -23.38 -21.99 19.54
C THR A 193 -23.70 -21.57 20.95
N ALA A 194 -23.95 -20.29 21.19
CA ALA A 194 -24.39 -19.82 22.51
C ALA A 194 -25.74 -20.43 22.88
N THR A 195 -25.75 -21.37 23.84
CA THR A 195 -26.96 -22.05 24.32
C THR A 195 -27.76 -21.21 25.31
N SER A 196 -27.13 -20.20 25.91
CA SER A 196 -27.72 -19.27 26.85
C SER A 196 -27.09 -17.89 26.77
N THR A 197 -27.92 -16.85 26.91
CA THR A 197 -27.46 -15.46 27.00
C THR A 197 -26.70 -15.18 28.30
N ARG A 198 -26.72 -16.10 29.26
CA ARG A 198 -25.98 -16.03 30.53
C ARG A 198 -24.61 -16.72 30.49
N SER A 199 -24.34 -17.50 29.43
CA SER A 199 -23.03 -18.09 29.25
C SER A 199 -21.98 -16.97 29.10
N THR A 200 -20.76 -17.21 29.56
CA THR A 200 -19.64 -16.27 29.39
C THR A 200 -18.99 -16.47 28.06
N ILE A 201 -18.22 -15.47 27.62
CA ILE A 201 -17.36 -15.60 26.45
C ILE A 201 -16.36 -16.74 26.66
N GLY A 202 -15.84 -16.93 27.89
CA GLY A 202 -14.95 -18.02 28.24
C GLY A 202 -15.54 -19.41 28.00
N ASP A 203 -16.87 -19.59 28.15
CA ASP A 203 -17.54 -20.87 27.87
C ASP A 203 -17.57 -21.19 26.37
N LEU A 204 -17.54 -20.16 25.51
CA LEU A 204 -17.54 -20.26 24.04
C LEU A 204 -16.15 -20.22 23.45
N PHE A 205 -15.23 -19.54 24.11
CA PHE A 205 -13.85 -19.39 23.67
C PHE A 205 -13.13 -20.72 23.74
N LYS A 206 -12.39 -21.03 22.71
CA LYS A 206 -11.39 -22.10 22.74
C LYS A 206 -10.07 -21.43 22.43
N GLU A 207 -9.11 -21.68 23.28
CA GLU A 207 -7.74 -21.26 23.02
C GLU A 207 -7.35 -21.70 21.60
N ASP A 208 -7.14 -20.73 20.73
CA ASP A 208 -6.80 -20.93 19.32
C ASP A 208 -5.40 -20.41 19.13
N ASP A 209 -4.67 -20.99 18.18
CA ASP A 209 -3.35 -20.51 17.76
C ASP A 209 -3.52 -19.21 16.93
N THR A 210 -4.05 -18.18 17.59
CA THR A 210 -4.26 -16.88 16.97
C THR A 210 -2.90 -16.26 16.67
N ARG A 211 -2.64 -16.06 15.39
CA ARG A 211 -1.45 -15.34 14.97
C ARG A 211 -1.65 -13.86 15.24
N ALA A 212 -0.63 -13.23 15.75
CA ALA A 212 -0.55 -11.79 15.95
C ALA A 212 0.84 -11.31 15.50
N VAL A 213 0.94 -10.04 15.15
CA VAL A 213 2.19 -9.37 14.83
C VAL A 213 2.46 -8.31 15.89
N LYS A 214 3.73 -8.07 16.20
CA LYS A 214 4.10 -6.94 17.05
C LYS A 214 4.11 -5.66 16.25
N VAL A 215 3.68 -4.59 16.88
CA VAL A 215 3.65 -3.24 16.31
C VAL A 215 4.97 -2.78 15.68
N THR A 216 6.12 -3.29 16.16
CA THR A 216 7.46 -2.95 15.66
C THR A 216 7.99 -3.91 14.61
N GLU A 217 7.22 -4.93 14.22
CA GLU A 217 7.66 -5.85 13.18
C GLU A 217 7.48 -5.22 11.80
N PRO A 218 8.36 -5.55 10.84
CA PRO A 218 8.29 -4.99 9.50
C PRO A 218 7.07 -5.51 8.75
N ASP A 219 6.54 -4.71 7.85
CA ASP A 219 5.37 -4.96 6.99
C ASP A 219 5.53 -6.21 6.13
N GLU A 220 6.72 -6.52 5.60
CA GLU A 220 6.94 -7.74 4.84
C GLU A 220 6.63 -9.00 5.67
N LYS A 221 6.74 -8.91 7.00
CA LYS A 221 6.36 -9.99 7.88
C LYS A 221 4.86 -10.12 8.01
N VAL A 222 4.13 -9.00 7.98
CA VAL A 222 2.66 -8.98 7.92
C VAL A 222 2.20 -9.71 6.66
N VAL A 223 2.69 -9.29 5.50
CA VAL A 223 2.43 -9.93 4.19
C VAL A 223 2.71 -11.44 4.25
N GLN A 224 3.88 -11.85 4.77
CA GLN A 224 4.25 -13.26 4.87
C GLN A 224 3.31 -14.06 5.77
N LEU A 225 2.87 -13.50 6.92
CA LEU A 225 1.96 -14.16 7.84
C LEU A 225 0.57 -14.29 7.23
N MET A 226 0.01 -13.21 6.68
CA MET A 226 -1.31 -13.21 6.10
C MET A 226 -1.39 -14.16 4.90
N LYS A 227 -0.44 -14.11 3.99
CA LYS A 227 -0.32 -15.04 2.85
C LYS A 227 -0.12 -16.49 3.26
N LYS A 228 0.70 -16.76 4.30
CA LYS A 228 1.01 -18.16 4.72
C LYS A 228 -0.15 -18.85 5.40
N TYR A 229 -0.98 -18.09 6.12
CA TYR A 229 -2.06 -18.63 6.94
C TYR A 229 -3.45 -18.27 6.41
N ASP A 230 -3.53 -17.70 5.19
CA ASP A 230 -4.78 -17.28 4.53
C ASP A 230 -5.64 -16.38 5.46
N LEU A 231 -5.01 -15.37 6.07
CA LEU A 231 -5.67 -14.48 7.01
C LEU A 231 -6.30 -13.30 6.26
N VAL A 232 -7.50 -12.93 6.63
CA VAL A 232 -8.19 -11.72 6.13
C VAL A 232 -8.04 -10.54 7.09
N ALA A 233 -7.63 -10.79 8.33
CA ALA A 233 -7.27 -9.77 9.30
C ALA A 233 -6.24 -10.34 10.29
N LEU A 234 -5.25 -9.52 10.66
CA LEU A 234 -4.15 -9.88 11.56
C LEU A 234 -4.12 -8.91 12.75
N PRO A 235 -4.30 -9.36 13.99
CA PRO A 235 -4.22 -8.47 15.14
C PRO A 235 -2.79 -8.02 15.40
N VAL A 236 -2.64 -6.74 15.76
CA VAL A 236 -1.39 -6.10 16.13
C VAL A 236 -1.33 -5.94 17.65
N VAL A 237 -0.19 -6.28 18.25
CA VAL A 237 0.01 -6.24 19.69
C VAL A 237 1.29 -5.49 20.08
N ASP A 238 1.31 -4.97 21.31
CA ASP A 238 2.51 -4.41 21.91
C ASP A 238 3.46 -5.50 22.47
N ASP A 239 4.58 -5.09 23.07
CA ASP A 239 5.53 -6.00 23.70
C ASP A 239 4.96 -6.77 24.91
N HIS A 240 3.84 -6.32 25.48
CA HIS A 240 3.14 -6.96 26.58
C HIS A 240 1.95 -7.82 26.11
N ASN A 241 1.86 -8.05 24.79
CA ASN A 241 0.74 -8.76 24.14
C ASN A 241 -0.63 -8.08 24.30
N ARG A 242 -0.68 -6.76 24.52
CA ARG A 242 -1.93 -6.01 24.53
C ARG A 242 -2.34 -5.71 23.10
N LEU A 243 -3.61 -5.92 22.79
CA LEU A 243 -4.17 -5.65 21.49
C LEU A 243 -4.23 -4.14 21.24
N LEU A 244 -3.60 -3.69 20.15
CA LEU A 244 -3.54 -2.30 19.75
C LEU A 244 -4.44 -2.00 18.55
N GLY A 245 -4.40 -2.84 17.52
CA GLY A 245 -5.11 -2.64 16.28
C GLY A 245 -5.26 -3.93 15.48
N ARG A 246 -5.66 -3.79 14.24
CA ARG A 246 -5.74 -4.86 13.24
C ARG A 246 -5.15 -4.35 11.92
N ILE A 247 -4.65 -5.27 11.11
CA ILE A 247 -4.31 -5.04 9.70
C ILE A 247 -5.22 -5.93 8.88
N THR A 248 -5.84 -5.41 7.85
CA THR A 248 -6.77 -6.12 6.99
C THR A 248 -6.11 -6.61 5.71
N ILE A 249 -6.83 -7.35 4.86
CA ILE A 249 -6.24 -7.96 3.66
C ILE A 249 -6.12 -6.95 2.52
N ASP A 250 -7.02 -5.97 2.47
CA ASP A 250 -7.04 -4.83 1.58
C ASP A 250 -5.74 -4.04 1.70
N ASP A 251 -5.38 -3.54 2.89
CA ASP A 251 -4.11 -2.82 3.16
C ASP A 251 -2.88 -3.63 2.70
N VAL A 252 -2.94 -4.95 2.91
CA VAL A 252 -1.84 -5.83 2.48
C VAL A 252 -1.80 -6.03 0.97
N VAL A 253 -2.93 -5.97 0.28
CA VAL A 253 -2.97 -6.03 -1.20
C VAL A 253 -2.34 -4.77 -1.77
N ASP A 254 -2.71 -3.59 -1.26
CA ASP A 254 -2.18 -2.30 -1.71
C ASP A 254 -0.66 -2.22 -1.49
N LEU A 255 -0.20 -2.62 -0.30
CA LEU A 255 1.23 -2.73 -0.02
C LEU A 255 1.96 -3.70 -0.99
N ILE A 256 1.35 -4.83 -1.37
CA ILE A 256 1.95 -5.77 -2.33
C ILE A 256 2.02 -5.15 -3.73
N GLU A 257 1.02 -4.40 -4.14
CA GLU A 257 1.00 -3.70 -5.43
C GLU A 257 2.07 -2.61 -5.47
N GLU A 258 2.16 -1.77 -4.45
CA GLU A 258 3.20 -0.76 -4.29
C GLU A 258 4.62 -1.37 -4.31
N GLU A 259 4.87 -2.42 -3.52
CA GLU A 259 6.16 -3.12 -3.53
C GLU A 259 6.48 -3.72 -4.92
N ALA A 260 5.47 -4.25 -5.62
CA ALA A 260 5.66 -4.83 -6.96
C ALA A 260 5.99 -3.77 -8.00
N GLU A 261 5.36 -2.60 -7.95
CA GLU A 261 5.66 -1.45 -8.82
C GLU A 261 7.06 -0.92 -8.57
N LYS A 262 7.43 -0.73 -7.33
CA LYS A 262 8.78 -0.32 -6.91
C LYS A 262 9.85 -1.30 -7.37
N ASP A 263 9.61 -2.60 -7.20
CA ASP A 263 10.51 -3.64 -7.67
C ASP A 263 10.64 -3.61 -9.21
N TYR A 264 9.55 -3.37 -9.94
CA TYR A 264 9.56 -3.23 -11.38
C TYR A 264 10.36 -2.00 -11.84
N GLN A 265 10.18 -0.87 -11.18
CA GLN A 265 10.91 0.38 -11.46
C GLN A 265 12.41 0.21 -11.19
N LEU A 266 12.78 -0.37 -10.05
CA LEU A 266 14.16 -0.71 -9.72
C LEU A 266 14.78 -1.67 -10.74
N ALA A 267 14.05 -2.69 -11.19
CA ALA A 267 14.51 -3.61 -12.24
C ALA A 267 14.71 -2.91 -13.59
N SER A 268 13.96 -1.85 -13.85
CA SER A 268 14.06 -1.02 -15.05
C SER A 268 15.18 0.03 -14.97
N GLY A 269 15.85 0.16 -13.81
CA GLY A 269 16.94 1.11 -13.58
C GLY A 269 16.46 2.52 -13.23
N LEU A 270 15.28 2.61 -12.61
CA LEU A 270 14.78 3.82 -11.96
C LEU A 270 15.19 3.77 -10.49
N SER A 271 15.59 4.87 -9.90
CA SER A 271 16.08 4.94 -8.51
C SER A 271 15.06 5.54 -7.55
N ASP A 272 14.04 6.16 -8.08
CA ASP A 272 12.91 6.75 -7.36
C ASP A 272 11.61 6.31 -8.07
N GLU A 273 10.49 6.35 -7.38
CA GLU A 273 9.16 6.17 -7.96
C GLU A 273 8.92 7.29 -8.98
N VAL A 274 8.45 6.91 -10.16
CA VAL A 274 8.24 7.83 -11.29
C VAL A 274 6.99 7.42 -12.03
N GLU A 275 6.09 8.38 -12.17
CA GLU A 275 4.89 8.25 -12.97
C GLU A 275 5.02 8.89 -14.35
N SER A 276 4.06 8.62 -15.23
CA SER A 276 4.12 9.05 -16.63
C SER A 276 3.94 10.56 -16.81
N ASP A 277 3.32 11.22 -15.85
CA ASP A 277 2.95 12.65 -15.82
C ASP A 277 3.87 13.48 -14.93
N ASP A 278 4.82 12.87 -14.23
CA ASP A 278 5.85 13.52 -13.46
C ASP A 278 6.63 14.59 -14.22
N SER A 279 7.15 15.57 -13.49
CA SER A 279 7.94 16.64 -14.07
C SER A 279 9.19 16.09 -14.78
N LEU A 280 9.62 16.77 -15.86
CA LEU A 280 10.85 16.39 -16.60
C LEU A 280 12.09 16.31 -15.70
N TRP A 281 12.08 17.04 -14.58
CA TRP A 281 13.19 17.04 -13.64
C TRP A 281 13.20 15.78 -12.78
N ASP A 282 12.05 15.36 -12.26
CA ASP A 282 11.89 14.17 -11.41
C ASP A 282 12.19 12.91 -12.24
N MET A 283 11.60 12.80 -13.43
CA MET A 283 11.93 11.74 -14.39
C MET A 283 13.42 11.67 -14.74
N THR A 284 14.10 12.82 -14.84
CA THR A 284 15.54 12.86 -15.11
C THR A 284 16.34 12.44 -13.89
N ARG A 285 15.96 12.92 -12.71
CA ARG A 285 16.61 12.61 -11.45
C ARG A 285 16.58 11.11 -11.15
N ALA A 286 15.44 10.47 -11.33
CA ALA A 286 15.27 9.04 -11.12
C ALA A 286 16.14 8.18 -12.05
N ARG A 287 16.38 8.62 -13.29
CA ARG A 287 17.19 7.90 -14.30
C ARG A 287 18.68 8.17 -14.20
N LEU A 288 19.07 9.35 -13.70
CA LEU A 288 20.45 9.85 -13.75
C LEU A 288 21.46 8.93 -13.04
N PRO A 289 21.20 8.39 -11.83
CA PRO A 289 22.15 7.51 -11.13
C PRO A 289 22.53 6.28 -11.97
N TRP A 290 21.53 5.64 -12.57
CA TRP A 290 21.77 4.46 -13.42
C TRP A 290 22.52 4.80 -14.72
N LEU A 291 22.18 5.92 -15.34
CA LEU A 291 22.88 6.42 -16.53
C LEU A 291 24.34 6.76 -16.24
N LEU A 292 24.64 7.32 -15.06
CA LEU A 292 26.01 7.61 -14.64
C LEU A 292 26.81 6.31 -14.43
N ILE A 293 26.24 5.31 -13.79
CA ILE A 293 26.87 3.99 -13.64
C ILE A 293 27.18 3.39 -15.01
N GLY A 294 26.21 3.45 -15.93
CA GLY A 294 26.38 3.01 -17.32
C GLY A 294 27.48 3.78 -18.06
N LEU A 295 27.55 5.11 -17.87
CA LEU A 295 28.61 5.96 -18.46
C LEU A 295 29.99 5.56 -17.93
N PHE A 296 30.16 5.38 -16.64
CA PHE A 296 31.46 4.94 -16.08
C PHE A 296 31.86 3.55 -16.58
N GLY A 297 30.88 2.62 -16.64
CA GLY A 297 31.10 1.30 -17.24
C GLY A 297 31.53 1.38 -18.70
N GLY A 298 30.88 2.24 -19.48
CA GLY A 298 31.20 2.49 -20.87
C GLY A 298 32.61 3.11 -21.09
N LEU A 299 32.99 4.08 -20.24
CA LEU A 299 34.32 4.66 -20.23
C LEU A 299 35.40 3.64 -19.87
N ALA A 300 35.16 2.81 -18.89
CA ALA A 300 36.07 1.71 -18.53
C ALA A 300 36.24 0.72 -19.70
N GLY A 301 35.12 0.35 -20.34
CA GLY A 301 35.15 -0.48 -21.56
C GLY A 301 35.94 0.19 -22.73
N ALA A 302 35.71 1.47 -22.98
CA ALA A 302 36.44 2.23 -23.99
C ALA A 302 37.94 2.29 -23.69
N TYR A 303 38.34 2.44 -22.42
CA TYR A 303 39.75 2.40 -22.02
C TYR A 303 40.37 1.03 -22.29
N VAL A 304 39.70 -0.06 -21.93
CA VAL A 304 40.17 -1.41 -22.22
C VAL A 304 40.33 -1.63 -23.73
N ILE A 305 39.35 -1.25 -24.53
CA ILE A 305 39.40 -1.33 -26.00
C ILE A 305 40.55 -0.50 -26.56
N GLY A 306 40.82 0.68 -25.98
CA GLY A 306 41.92 1.56 -26.40
C GLY A 306 43.32 1.00 -26.14
N VAL A 307 43.47 0.08 -25.16
CA VAL A 307 44.75 -0.64 -24.90
C VAL A 307 45.05 -1.66 -25.99
N PHE A 308 44.05 -2.19 -26.65
CA PHE A 308 44.20 -3.13 -27.76
C PHE A 308 44.27 -2.36 -29.09
N ASP A 309 45.27 -2.66 -29.93
CA ASP A 309 45.46 -2.03 -31.25
C ASP A 309 44.44 -2.57 -32.27
N ILE A 310 43.19 -2.12 -32.14
CA ILE A 310 42.06 -2.54 -32.99
C ILE A 310 42.32 -2.17 -34.47
N GLN A 311 43.19 -1.17 -34.74
CA GLN A 311 43.55 -0.79 -36.10
C GLN A 311 44.23 -1.91 -36.86
N ARG A 312 44.87 -2.88 -36.18
CA ARG A 312 45.44 -4.07 -36.81
C ARG A 312 44.38 -5.09 -37.27
N PHE A 313 43.17 -5.04 -36.67
CA PHE A 313 42.09 -5.98 -36.99
C PHE A 313 40.76 -5.23 -37.20
N PRO A 314 40.60 -4.45 -38.27
CA PRO A 314 39.40 -3.62 -38.48
C PRO A 314 38.10 -4.41 -38.50
N SER A 315 38.14 -5.67 -38.93
CA SER A 315 36.94 -6.55 -38.89
C SER A 315 36.43 -6.86 -37.52
N MET A 316 37.25 -6.80 -36.47
CA MET A 316 36.80 -7.00 -35.09
C MET A 316 35.95 -5.84 -34.57
N ALA A 317 36.16 -4.63 -35.08
CA ALA A 317 35.38 -3.46 -34.73
C ALA A 317 33.87 -3.65 -35.05
N LEU A 318 33.53 -4.45 -36.05
CA LEU A 318 32.14 -4.77 -36.40
C LEU A 318 31.39 -5.56 -35.33
N PHE A 319 32.14 -6.30 -34.50
CA PHE A 319 31.54 -7.11 -33.44
C PHE A 319 31.37 -6.36 -32.11
N ILE A 320 32.00 -5.19 -31.92
CA ILE A 320 31.93 -4.40 -30.68
C ILE A 320 30.48 -4.06 -30.32
N PRO A 321 29.64 -3.51 -31.24
CA PRO A 321 28.24 -3.22 -30.91
C PRO A 321 27.43 -4.48 -30.52
N LEU A 322 27.70 -5.61 -31.21
CA LEU A 322 27.04 -6.88 -30.91
C LEU A 322 27.38 -7.39 -29.51
N ILE A 323 28.67 -7.38 -29.17
CA ILE A 323 29.15 -7.84 -27.85
C ILE A 323 28.61 -6.91 -26.73
N ALA A 324 28.59 -5.57 -26.98
CA ALA A 324 28.06 -4.61 -26.03
C ALA A 324 26.57 -4.81 -25.81
N ALA A 325 25.76 -5.03 -26.86
CA ALA A 325 24.33 -5.31 -26.75
C ALA A 325 24.07 -6.61 -26.03
N MET A 326 24.79 -7.68 -26.30
CA MET A 326 24.68 -8.96 -25.60
C MET A 326 25.04 -8.84 -24.12
N GLY A 327 26.13 -8.12 -23.79
CA GLY A 327 26.54 -7.84 -22.41
C GLY A 327 25.47 -7.06 -21.62
N GLY A 328 24.86 -6.06 -22.26
CA GLY A 328 23.74 -5.30 -21.71
C GLY A 328 22.54 -6.18 -21.41
N ASN A 329 22.11 -6.99 -22.36
CA ASN A 329 20.97 -7.92 -22.18
C ASN A 329 21.21 -8.93 -21.05
N VAL A 330 22.41 -9.51 -20.96
CA VAL A 330 22.74 -10.42 -19.86
C VAL A 330 22.72 -9.69 -18.51
N GLY A 331 23.20 -8.45 -18.48
CA GLY A 331 23.18 -7.62 -17.28
C GLY A 331 21.75 -7.38 -16.77
N VAL A 332 20.85 -6.96 -17.67
CA VAL A 332 19.41 -6.75 -17.32
C VAL A 332 18.76 -8.05 -16.85
N GLN A 333 19.00 -9.18 -17.55
CA GLN A 333 18.44 -10.48 -17.13
C GLN A 333 18.95 -10.92 -15.75
N SER A 334 20.23 -10.71 -15.46
CA SER A 334 20.80 -11.04 -14.14
C SER A 334 20.25 -10.12 -13.05
N ALA A 335 20.08 -8.83 -13.33
CA ALA A 335 19.44 -7.88 -12.40
C ALA A 335 18.00 -8.28 -12.08
N ALA A 336 17.20 -8.60 -13.10
CA ALA A 336 15.80 -9.03 -12.92
C ALA A 336 15.70 -10.30 -12.04
N ILE A 337 16.60 -11.29 -12.21
CA ILE A 337 16.64 -12.49 -11.36
C ILE A 337 16.97 -12.15 -9.90
N VAL A 338 17.83 -11.14 -9.69
CA VAL A 338 18.18 -10.68 -8.32
C VAL A 338 17.00 -9.99 -7.67
N VAL A 339 16.35 -9.06 -8.37
CA VAL A 339 15.17 -8.34 -7.88
C VAL A 339 14.04 -9.32 -7.55
N GLN A 340 13.72 -10.26 -8.46
CA GLN A 340 12.74 -11.31 -8.16
C GLN A 340 13.11 -12.15 -6.93
N GLY A 341 14.40 -12.38 -6.71
CA GLY A 341 14.88 -13.10 -5.53
C GLY A 341 14.65 -12.32 -4.24
N LEU A 342 14.83 -11.01 -4.28
CA LEU A 342 14.56 -10.08 -3.16
C LEU A 342 13.06 -10.02 -2.86
N ALA A 343 12.24 -9.77 -3.87
CA ALA A 343 10.78 -9.77 -3.79
C ALA A 343 10.21 -11.08 -3.22
N ALA A 344 10.86 -12.22 -3.50
CA ALA A 344 10.51 -13.51 -2.92
C ALA A 344 11.03 -13.73 -1.48
N GLY A 345 11.51 -12.68 -0.81
CA GLY A 345 12.02 -12.73 0.57
C GLY A 345 13.36 -13.48 0.73
N ARG A 346 14.11 -13.66 -0.35
CA ARG A 346 15.46 -14.25 -0.29
C ARG A 346 16.46 -13.18 0.10
N ASN A 347 16.90 -13.21 1.36
CA ASN A 347 17.88 -12.25 1.83
C ASN A 347 19.25 -12.51 1.16
N PRO A 348 19.84 -11.55 0.43
CA PRO A 348 21.16 -11.71 -0.21
C PRO A 348 22.29 -11.96 0.78
N ARG A 349 22.09 -11.61 2.08
CA ARG A 349 23.09 -11.83 3.14
C ARG A 349 23.19 -13.28 3.56
N ASP A 350 22.18 -14.10 3.29
CA ASP A 350 22.16 -15.52 3.64
C ASP A 350 22.85 -16.38 2.57
N GLU A 351 22.99 -15.88 1.33
CA GLU A 351 23.68 -16.56 0.25
C GLU A 351 25.14 -16.09 0.16
N ARG A 352 26.07 -17.05 0.11
CA ARG A 352 27.48 -16.74 -0.12
C ARG A 352 27.65 -16.14 -1.52
N LEU A 353 28.15 -14.90 -1.61
CA LEU A 353 28.36 -14.15 -2.87
C LEU A 353 29.20 -14.94 -3.89
N LEU A 354 30.22 -15.65 -3.46
CA LEU A 354 31.15 -16.34 -4.35
C LEU A 354 30.49 -17.47 -5.16
N PRO A 355 29.68 -18.38 -4.59
CA PRO A 355 28.94 -19.38 -5.37
C PRO A 355 27.98 -18.76 -6.39
N ARG A 356 27.35 -17.65 -6.04
CA ARG A 356 26.42 -16.95 -6.93
C ARG A 356 27.16 -16.34 -8.12
N LEU A 357 28.25 -15.63 -7.88
CA LEU A 357 29.12 -15.09 -8.94
C LEU A 357 29.67 -16.20 -9.87
N LEU A 358 30.08 -17.34 -9.31
CA LEU A 358 30.55 -18.47 -10.11
C LEU A 358 29.44 -19.08 -10.95
N LYS A 359 28.21 -19.12 -10.46
CA LYS A 359 27.04 -19.60 -11.20
C LYS A 359 26.74 -18.65 -12.37
N GLU A 360 26.64 -17.34 -12.12
CA GLU A 360 26.40 -16.32 -13.13
C GLU A 360 27.51 -16.33 -14.20
N PHE A 361 28.77 -16.44 -13.78
CA PHE A 361 29.89 -16.55 -14.70
C PHE A 361 29.80 -17.80 -15.59
N SER A 362 29.39 -18.92 -15.01
CA SER A 362 29.20 -20.17 -15.76
C SER A 362 28.07 -20.07 -16.79
N VAL A 363 26.98 -19.41 -16.43
CA VAL A 363 25.86 -19.13 -17.34
C VAL A 363 26.30 -18.20 -18.46
N ALA A 364 27.01 -17.13 -18.12
CA ALA A 364 27.55 -16.20 -19.12
C ALA A 364 28.52 -16.87 -20.11
N LEU A 365 29.39 -17.75 -19.59
CA LEU A 365 30.32 -18.51 -20.44
C LEU A 365 29.58 -19.46 -21.38
N LEU A 366 28.57 -20.16 -20.89
CA LEU A 366 27.74 -21.07 -21.68
C LEU A 366 26.98 -20.31 -22.79
N ASN A 367 26.33 -19.21 -22.42
CA ASN A 367 25.59 -18.35 -23.37
C ASN A 367 26.53 -17.75 -24.43
N GLY A 368 27.70 -17.27 -24.01
CA GLY A 368 28.71 -16.74 -24.94
C GLY A 368 29.33 -17.79 -25.86
N ALA A 369 29.31 -19.09 -25.48
CA ALA A 369 29.77 -20.18 -26.34
C ALA A 369 28.70 -20.63 -27.36
N ILE A 370 27.42 -20.38 -27.06
CA ILE A 370 26.30 -20.74 -27.96
C ILE A 370 26.05 -19.62 -28.97
N CYS A 371 26.20 -18.35 -28.59
CA CYS A 371 26.03 -17.20 -29.47
C CYS A 371 27.31 -16.84 -30.28
#